data_7adb5b45e3d40efbb4348c04c088246a
#
_entry.id   7adb5b45e3d40efbb4348c04c088246a
#
_cell.length_a   1.000
_cell.length_b   1.000
_cell.length_c   1.000
_cell.angle_alpha   90.00
_cell.angle_beta   90.00
_cell.angle_gamma   90.00
#
_symmetry.space_group_name_H-M   'P 1'
#
loop_
_entity.id
_entity.type
_entity.pdbx_description
1 polymer ?
#
loop_
_entity_poly.entity_id
_entity_poly.type
_entity_poly.pdbx_seq_one_letter_code
_entity_poly.pdbx_strand_id
1 'polypeptide(L)'
;MTNNTTRKITFIGLMSAVIAVLSQITFPLPSGVPVTLQTFAVALCGYMLSYKYGLSAVGIYILLGAVGVPVFSGFKGGIGILFSVTGGFIYGFLPMVFLCGIASKSNQFIALASGFAGLVICHALGTLQYALISQIPFAAAFIKVSLPFIVKDVLSITAAYY
;
A
#
# COMPACT_ATOMS: atom_id res chain seq x y z
N MET A 1 -22.24 20.00 -17.20
CA MET A 1 -21.82 20.07 -15.77
C MET A 1 -21.63 18.65 -15.25
N THR A 2 -20.41 18.14 -15.23
CA THR A 2 -20.14 16.81 -14.62
C THR A 2 -20.42 16.93 -13.12
N ASN A 3 -21.35 16.12 -12.65
CA ASN A 3 -21.72 16.08 -11.24
C ASN A 3 -20.46 15.79 -10.41
N ASN A 4 -20.19 16.56 -9.37
CA ASN A 4 -19.04 16.37 -8.47
C ASN A 4 -18.89 14.92 -7.96
N THR A 5 -20.02 14.21 -7.85
CA THR A 5 -20.07 12.80 -7.47
C THR A 5 -19.45 11.89 -8.54
N THR A 6 -19.81 12.08 -9.81
CA THR A 6 -19.26 11.30 -10.93
C THR A 6 -17.74 11.46 -11.02
N ARG A 7 -17.26 12.69 -10.91
CA ARG A 7 -15.80 12.97 -10.90
C ARG A 7 -15.07 12.24 -9.78
N LYS A 8 -15.63 12.22 -8.56
CA LYS A 8 -15.04 11.52 -7.41
C LYS A 8 -14.98 10.03 -7.65
N ILE A 9 -16.06 9.41 -8.13
CA ILE A 9 -16.12 7.97 -8.43
C ILE A 9 -15.09 7.61 -9.50
N THR A 10 -14.96 8.42 -10.55
CA THR A 10 -13.97 8.22 -11.61
C THR A 10 -12.53 8.23 -11.06
N PHE A 11 -12.20 9.20 -10.19
CA PHE A 11 -10.85 9.26 -9.59
C PHE A 11 -10.58 8.10 -8.65
N ILE A 12 -11.56 7.64 -7.88
CA ILE A 12 -11.42 6.44 -7.02
C ILE A 12 -11.12 5.21 -7.88
N GLY A 13 -11.90 4.97 -8.94
CA GLY A 13 -11.68 3.85 -9.85
C GLY A 13 -10.33 3.93 -10.56
N LEU A 14 -9.96 5.12 -11.06
CA LEU A 14 -8.67 5.35 -11.70
C LEU A 14 -7.50 5.04 -10.75
N MET A 15 -7.53 5.53 -9.51
CA MET A 15 -6.46 5.27 -8.56
C MET A 15 -6.41 3.80 -8.12
N SER A 16 -7.55 3.13 -7.98
CA SER A 16 -7.59 1.68 -7.76
C SER A 16 -6.90 0.92 -8.90
N ALA A 17 -7.14 1.32 -10.16
CA ALA A 17 -6.49 0.74 -11.33
C ALA A 17 -4.97 1.06 -11.36
N VAL A 18 -4.58 2.29 -11.01
CA VAL A 18 -3.16 2.68 -10.92
C VAL A 18 -2.43 1.81 -9.88
N ILE A 19 -3.03 1.58 -8.70
CA ILE A 19 -2.45 0.70 -7.68
C ILE A 19 -2.31 -0.73 -8.26
N ALA A 20 -3.33 -1.24 -8.94
CA ALA A 20 -3.29 -2.57 -9.55
C ALA A 20 -2.18 -2.69 -10.62
N VAL A 21 -2.01 -1.70 -11.48
CA VAL A 21 -0.96 -1.70 -12.52
C VAL A 21 0.43 -1.60 -11.89
N LEU A 22 0.65 -0.67 -10.96
CA LEU A 22 1.94 -0.48 -10.31
C LEU A 22 2.32 -1.65 -9.40
N SER A 23 1.35 -2.44 -8.93
CA SER A 23 1.60 -3.69 -8.21
C SER A 23 2.24 -4.77 -9.07
N GLN A 24 2.08 -4.70 -10.40
CA GLN A 24 2.69 -5.67 -11.33
C GLN A 24 4.17 -5.37 -11.62
N ILE A 25 4.62 -4.13 -11.35
CA ILE A 25 6.05 -3.80 -11.39
C ILE A 25 6.70 -4.37 -10.13
N THR A 26 7.22 -5.57 -10.26
CA THR A 26 7.64 -6.39 -9.12
C THR A 26 8.97 -7.08 -9.39
N PHE A 27 9.82 -7.10 -8.36
CA PHE A 27 11.07 -7.86 -8.34
C PHE A 27 10.98 -8.91 -7.22
N PRO A 28 11.02 -10.21 -7.57
CA PRO A 28 10.93 -11.27 -6.57
C PRO A 28 12.16 -11.28 -5.67
N LEU A 29 11.92 -11.53 -4.36
CA LEU A 29 12.98 -11.75 -3.39
C LEU A 29 12.88 -13.17 -2.80
N PRO A 30 14.00 -13.74 -2.33
CA PRO A 30 14.01 -15.06 -1.69
C PRO A 30 13.11 -15.18 -0.45
N SER A 31 12.75 -14.06 0.17
CA SER A 31 11.82 -14.00 1.31
C SER A 31 10.39 -14.37 0.95
N GLY A 32 10.03 -14.41 -0.35
CA GLY A 32 8.65 -14.59 -0.82
C GLY A 32 7.82 -13.30 -0.80
N VAL A 33 8.35 -12.21 -0.24
CA VAL A 33 7.75 -10.87 -0.32
C VAL A 33 8.46 -10.09 -1.42
N PRO A 34 7.78 -9.74 -2.54
CA PRO A 34 8.42 -9.06 -3.64
C PRO A 34 8.60 -7.55 -3.39
N VAL A 35 9.62 -6.96 -3.97
CA VAL A 35 9.74 -5.50 -4.10
C VAL A 35 8.75 -5.01 -5.15
N THR A 36 7.91 -4.03 -4.83
CA THR A 36 6.89 -3.50 -5.75
C THR A 36 6.83 -1.98 -5.71
N LEU A 37 6.13 -1.36 -6.66
CA LEU A 37 5.77 0.05 -6.63
C LEU A 37 4.42 0.32 -5.92
N GLN A 38 3.86 -0.68 -5.21
CA GLN A 38 2.59 -0.53 -4.50
C GLN A 38 2.64 0.57 -3.44
N THR A 39 3.71 0.63 -2.65
CA THR A 39 3.89 1.65 -1.61
C THR A 39 3.82 3.07 -2.18
N PHE A 40 4.47 3.29 -3.33
CA PHE A 40 4.38 4.56 -4.06
C PHE A 40 2.94 4.85 -4.50
N ALA A 41 2.28 3.88 -5.14
CA ALA A 41 0.91 4.05 -5.65
C ALA A 41 -0.10 4.35 -4.54
N VAL A 42 0.02 3.69 -3.39
CA VAL A 42 -0.85 3.88 -2.23
C VAL A 42 -0.62 5.25 -1.59
N ALA A 43 0.64 5.67 -1.43
CA ALA A 43 0.96 7.00 -0.91
C ALA A 43 0.45 8.11 -1.84
N LEU A 44 0.70 7.98 -3.15
CA LEU A 44 0.21 8.88 -4.19
C LEU A 44 -1.32 9.00 -4.13
N CYS A 45 -2.02 7.86 -4.01
CA CYS A 45 -3.47 7.82 -3.87
C CYS A 45 -3.94 8.63 -2.65
N GLY A 46 -3.29 8.49 -1.49
CA GLY A 46 -3.61 9.23 -0.28
C GLY A 46 -3.41 10.73 -0.45
N TYR A 47 -2.24 11.14 -0.92
CA TYR A 47 -1.91 12.56 -1.11
C TYR A 47 -2.80 13.25 -2.15
N MET A 48 -3.14 12.57 -3.25
CA MET A 48 -4.00 13.13 -4.30
C MET A 48 -5.49 13.16 -3.95
N LEU A 49 -6.02 12.09 -3.36
CA LEU A 49 -7.46 11.93 -3.18
C LEU A 49 -7.97 12.33 -1.79
N SER A 50 -7.09 12.63 -0.85
CA SER A 50 -7.47 12.78 0.56
C SER A 50 -7.96 11.46 1.18
N TYR A 51 -8.06 11.40 2.52
CA TYR A 51 -8.24 10.14 3.26
C TYR A 51 -9.51 9.35 2.89
N LYS A 52 -10.66 10.03 2.69
CA LYS A 52 -11.94 9.35 2.39
C LYS A 52 -11.89 8.61 1.06
N TYR A 53 -11.47 9.29 0.02
CA TYR A 53 -11.44 8.72 -1.34
C TYR A 53 -10.24 7.80 -1.53
N GLY A 54 -9.12 8.09 -0.88
CA GLY A 54 -7.95 7.21 -0.85
C GLY A 54 -8.26 5.85 -0.21
N LEU A 55 -8.93 5.84 0.95
CA LEU A 55 -9.41 4.60 1.58
C LEU A 55 -10.37 3.83 0.68
N SER A 56 -11.27 4.54 -0.03
CA SER A 56 -12.19 3.88 -0.97
C SER A 56 -11.42 3.23 -2.13
N ALA A 57 -10.43 3.90 -2.69
CA ALA A 57 -9.63 3.37 -3.81
C ALA A 57 -8.82 2.14 -3.40
N VAL A 58 -8.12 2.21 -2.26
CA VAL A 58 -7.36 1.07 -1.71
C VAL A 58 -8.30 -0.06 -1.30
N GLY A 59 -9.45 0.26 -0.71
CA GLY A 59 -10.48 -0.72 -0.36
C GLY A 59 -10.99 -1.49 -1.58
N ILE A 60 -11.31 -0.79 -2.68
CA ILE A 60 -11.72 -1.41 -3.95
C ILE A 60 -10.61 -2.30 -4.50
N TYR A 61 -9.36 -1.82 -4.51
CA TYR A 61 -8.21 -2.62 -4.94
C TYR A 61 -8.09 -3.93 -4.15
N ILE A 62 -8.21 -3.87 -2.81
CA ILE A 62 -8.15 -5.04 -1.93
C ILE A 62 -9.35 -5.98 -2.19
N LEU A 63 -10.56 -5.43 -2.34
CA LEU A 63 -11.77 -6.23 -2.63
C LEU A 63 -11.67 -6.95 -3.97
N LEU A 64 -11.23 -6.26 -5.02
CA LEU A 64 -11.01 -6.88 -6.34
C LEU A 64 -10.00 -8.03 -6.23
N GLY A 65 -8.89 -7.81 -5.54
CA GLY A 65 -7.91 -8.86 -5.30
C GLY A 65 -8.48 -10.03 -4.49
N ALA A 66 -9.26 -9.74 -3.45
CA ALA A 66 -9.86 -10.77 -2.59
C ALA A 66 -10.86 -11.67 -3.34
N VAL A 67 -11.66 -11.11 -4.25
CA VAL A 67 -12.62 -11.90 -5.08
C VAL A 67 -11.95 -12.64 -6.24
N GLY A 68 -10.62 -12.54 -6.39
CA GLY A 68 -9.86 -13.33 -7.35
C GLY A 68 -9.36 -12.57 -8.58
N VAL A 69 -9.65 -11.28 -8.71
CA VAL A 69 -9.06 -10.48 -9.81
C VAL A 69 -7.54 -10.40 -9.60
N PRO A 70 -6.70 -10.66 -10.63
CA PRO A 70 -5.25 -10.75 -10.51
C PRO A 70 -4.58 -9.37 -10.39
N VAL A 71 -4.96 -8.59 -9.36
CA VAL A 71 -4.48 -7.22 -9.12
C VAL A 71 -3.34 -7.14 -8.10
N PHE A 72 -3.09 -8.20 -7.33
CA PHE A 72 -1.96 -8.25 -6.41
C PHE A 72 -0.65 -8.55 -7.15
N SER A 73 0.47 -8.25 -6.51
CA SER A 73 1.81 -8.42 -7.09
C SER A 73 2.03 -9.79 -7.73
N GLY A 74 2.56 -9.80 -8.95
CA GLY A 74 2.80 -11.01 -9.74
C GLY A 74 1.52 -11.63 -10.29
N PHE A 75 0.53 -10.80 -10.63
CA PHE A 75 -0.77 -11.21 -11.18
C PHE A 75 -1.54 -12.19 -10.29
N LYS A 76 -1.37 -12.05 -8.98
CA LYS A 76 -2.04 -12.89 -7.98
C LYS A 76 -3.39 -12.29 -7.60
N GLY A 77 -4.31 -13.17 -7.19
CA GLY A 77 -5.63 -12.82 -6.67
C GLY A 77 -6.15 -13.93 -5.77
N GLY A 78 -7.28 -13.67 -5.13
CA GLY A 78 -7.93 -14.56 -4.20
C GLY A 78 -7.67 -14.22 -2.74
N ILE A 79 -8.66 -14.54 -1.91
CA ILE A 79 -8.63 -14.23 -0.47
C ILE A 79 -7.43 -14.87 0.25
N GLY A 80 -6.90 -15.99 -0.26
CA GLY A 80 -5.73 -16.66 0.29
C GLY A 80 -4.47 -15.77 0.33
N ILE A 81 -4.36 -14.78 -0.56
CA ILE A 81 -3.23 -13.84 -0.56
C ILE A 81 -3.25 -12.95 0.68
N LEU A 82 -4.42 -12.57 1.16
CA LEU A 82 -4.58 -11.77 2.37
C LEU A 82 -4.13 -12.53 3.62
N PHE A 83 -4.22 -13.85 3.61
CA PHE A 83 -3.74 -14.73 4.70
C PHE A 83 -2.33 -15.29 4.44
N SER A 84 -1.67 -14.88 3.36
CA SER A 84 -0.29 -15.28 3.05
C SER A 84 0.74 -14.38 3.73
N VAL A 85 2.00 -14.68 3.55
CA VAL A 85 3.15 -13.91 4.07
C VAL A 85 3.18 -12.44 3.62
N THR A 86 2.43 -12.08 2.59
CA THR A 86 2.33 -10.71 2.06
C THR A 86 1.09 -9.95 2.53
N GLY A 87 0.11 -10.64 3.12
CA GLY A 87 -1.19 -10.05 3.47
C GLY A 87 -1.09 -8.89 4.44
N GLY A 88 -0.20 -8.96 5.42
CA GLY A 88 0.00 -7.88 6.40
C GLY A 88 0.40 -6.54 5.78
N PHE A 89 1.17 -6.57 4.70
CA PHE A 89 1.48 -5.36 3.94
C PHE A 89 0.25 -4.80 3.23
N ILE A 90 -0.60 -5.68 2.67
CA ILE A 90 -1.85 -5.28 2.01
C ILE A 90 -2.81 -4.63 3.02
N TYR A 91 -2.96 -5.18 4.22
CA TYR A 91 -3.71 -4.54 5.30
C TYR A 91 -3.09 -3.21 5.73
N GLY A 92 -1.76 -3.15 5.76
CA GLY A 92 -0.99 -1.95 6.09
C GLY A 92 -1.18 -0.78 5.11
N PHE A 93 -1.64 -1.04 3.89
CA PHE A 93 -1.96 0.03 2.93
C PHE A 93 -3.15 0.89 3.38
N LEU A 94 -4.09 0.35 4.16
CA LEU A 94 -5.24 1.12 4.67
C LEU A 94 -4.81 2.23 5.65
N PRO A 95 -4.10 1.96 6.75
CA PRO A 95 -3.59 3.04 7.61
C PRO A 95 -2.60 3.95 6.88
N MET A 96 -1.80 3.43 5.94
CA MET A 96 -0.85 4.26 5.20
C MET A 96 -1.56 5.28 4.29
N VAL A 97 -2.54 4.86 3.48
CA VAL A 97 -3.31 5.77 2.63
C VAL A 97 -4.11 6.78 3.45
N PHE A 98 -4.62 6.36 4.62
CA PHE A 98 -5.33 7.24 5.54
C PHE A 98 -4.43 8.36 6.05
N LEU A 99 -3.23 8.02 6.54
CA LEU A 99 -2.28 8.98 7.08
C LEU A 99 -1.74 9.93 6.00
N CYS A 100 -1.40 9.43 4.81
CA CYS A 100 -1.06 10.29 3.68
C CYS A 100 -2.21 11.25 3.33
N GLY A 101 -3.45 10.73 3.33
CA GLY A 101 -4.62 11.48 2.91
C GLY A 101 -5.10 12.51 3.93
N ILE A 102 -4.93 12.28 5.22
CA ILE A 102 -5.31 13.23 6.28
C ILE A 102 -4.39 14.46 6.27
N ALA A 103 -3.11 14.25 5.98
CA ALA A 103 -2.09 15.28 5.94
C ALA A 103 -1.88 15.90 4.54
N SER A 104 -2.66 15.48 3.53
CA SER A 104 -2.48 15.90 2.12
C SER A 104 -2.58 17.42 1.88
N LYS A 105 -3.25 18.14 2.76
CA LYS A 105 -3.40 19.61 2.70
C LYS A 105 -2.55 20.35 3.73
N SER A 106 -1.73 19.63 4.49
CA SER A 106 -0.83 20.20 5.49
C SER A 106 0.46 20.72 4.83
N ASN A 107 1.30 21.36 5.62
CA ASN A 107 2.64 21.70 5.13
C ASN A 107 3.45 20.44 4.83
N GLN A 108 4.50 20.60 4.02
CA GLN A 108 5.35 19.50 3.54
C GLN A 108 5.88 18.61 4.67
N PHE A 109 6.33 19.23 5.76
CA PHE A 109 6.90 18.49 6.89
C PHE A 109 5.87 17.56 7.54
N ILE A 110 4.65 18.07 7.81
CA ILE A 110 3.54 17.28 8.39
C ILE A 110 3.10 16.19 7.42
N ALA A 111 2.98 16.50 6.13
CA ALA A 111 2.57 15.54 5.11
C ALA A 111 3.56 14.37 5.02
N LEU A 112 4.85 14.65 4.92
CA LEU A 112 5.89 13.61 4.87
C LEU A 112 5.97 12.81 6.18
N ALA A 113 5.93 13.49 7.35
CA ALA A 113 5.94 12.81 8.64
C ALA A 113 4.75 11.84 8.79
N SER A 114 3.56 12.26 8.35
CA SER A 114 2.36 11.41 8.35
C SER A 114 2.49 10.22 7.39
N GLY A 115 3.06 10.42 6.20
CA GLY A 115 3.35 9.34 5.26
C GLY A 115 4.35 8.33 5.82
N PHE A 116 5.43 8.80 6.45
CA PHE A 116 6.40 7.92 7.11
C PHE A 116 5.79 7.17 8.29
N ALA A 117 4.92 7.81 9.09
CA ALA A 117 4.18 7.11 10.15
C ALA A 117 3.31 5.98 9.57
N GLY A 118 2.62 6.25 8.45
CA GLY A 118 1.86 5.24 7.72
C GLY A 118 2.73 4.09 7.20
N LEU A 119 3.91 4.42 6.68
CA LEU A 119 4.90 3.43 6.23
C LEU A 119 5.36 2.53 7.38
N VAL A 120 5.67 3.10 8.54
CA VAL A 120 6.07 2.33 9.74
C VAL A 120 4.97 1.35 10.14
N ILE A 121 3.71 1.79 10.17
CA ILE A 121 2.57 0.91 10.48
C ILE A 121 2.43 -0.19 9.43
N CYS A 122 2.59 0.12 8.15
CA CYS A 122 2.53 -0.86 7.07
C CYS A 122 3.61 -1.94 7.22
N HIS A 123 4.85 -1.54 7.49
CA HIS A 123 5.95 -2.48 7.74
C HIS A 123 5.74 -3.30 9.03
N ALA A 124 5.22 -2.69 10.10
CA ALA A 124 4.92 -3.39 11.34
C ALA A 124 3.88 -4.50 11.12
N LEU A 125 2.78 -4.21 10.44
CA LEU A 125 1.73 -5.19 10.13
C LEU A 125 2.24 -6.28 9.17
N GLY A 126 3.00 -5.90 8.13
CA GLY A 126 3.61 -6.84 7.19
C GLY A 126 4.58 -7.79 7.87
N THR A 127 5.49 -7.23 8.68
CA THR A 127 6.46 -8.02 9.45
C THR A 127 5.78 -8.93 10.46
N LEU A 128 4.77 -8.44 11.16
CA LEU A 128 4.04 -9.23 12.15
C LEU A 128 3.38 -10.45 11.51
N GLN A 129 2.64 -10.25 10.41
CA GLN A 129 2.00 -11.38 9.72
C GLN A 129 3.03 -12.34 9.15
N TYR A 130 4.12 -11.83 8.57
CA TYR A 130 5.20 -12.67 8.08
C TYR A 130 5.81 -13.51 9.20
N ALA A 131 6.10 -12.92 10.36
CA ALA A 131 6.66 -13.61 11.52
C ALA A 131 5.75 -14.75 12.02
N LEU A 132 4.44 -14.47 12.11
CA LEU A 132 3.43 -15.44 12.56
C LEU A 132 3.32 -16.63 11.59
N ILE A 133 3.26 -16.37 10.29
CA ILE A 133 3.10 -17.44 9.28
C ILE A 133 4.39 -18.25 9.13
N SER A 134 5.55 -17.58 9.16
CA SER A 134 6.85 -18.23 9.00
C SER A 134 7.38 -18.83 10.30
N GLN A 135 6.69 -18.63 11.43
CA GLN A 135 7.06 -19.11 12.78
C GLN A 135 8.48 -18.69 13.19
N ILE A 136 8.85 -17.45 12.92
CA ILE A 136 10.16 -16.89 13.29
C ILE A 136 9.98 -15.64 14.17
N PRO A 137 10.99 -15.28 14.99
CA PRO A 137 10.96 -14.06 15.79
C PRO A 137 10.74 -12.81 14.93
N PHE A 138 10.01 -11.81 15.46
CA PHE A 138 9.73 -10.54 14.76
C PHE A 138 10.99 -9.86 14.24
N ALA A 139 12.07 -9.82 15.02
CA ALA A 139 13.34 -9.23 14.61
C ALA A 139 13.94 -9.91 13.37
N ALA A 140 13.90 -11.25 13.30
CA ALA A 140 14.38 -12.00 12.15
C ALA A 140 13.47 -11.76 10.92
N ALA A 141 12.16 -11.67 11.12
CA ALA A 141 11.20 -11.31 10.07
C ALA A 141 11.47 -9.90 9.54
N PHE A 142 11.68 -8.93 10.43
CA PHE A 142 11.97 -7.54 10.07
C PHE A 142 13.19 -7.41 9.15
N ILE A 143 14.28 -8.11 9.49
CA ILE A 143 15.51 -8.13 8.67
C ILE A 143 15.23 -8.70 7.27
N LYS A 144 14.34 -9.71 7.17
CA LYS A 144 14.05 -10.40 5.90
C LYS A 144 13.07 -9.62 4.99
N VAL A 145 12.05 -8.97 5.56
CA VAL A 145 10.92 -8.46 4.78
C VAL A 145 10.60 -6.97 5.00
N SER A 146 11.34 -6.27 5.82
CA SER A 146 11.19 -4.82 5.98
C SER A 146 12.48 -4.09 5.68
N LEU A 147 13.59 -4.50 6.27
CA LEU A 147 14.88 -3.82 6.10
C LEU A 147 15.29 -3.61 4.63
N PRO A 148 15.17 -4.59 3.72
CA PRO A 148 15.52 -4.43 2.31
C PRO A 148 14.65 -3.39 1.56
N PHE A 149 13.45 -3.12 2.07
CA PHE A 149 12.49 -2.24 1.40
C PHE A 149 12.56 -0.78 1.88
N ILE A 150 13.12 -0.52 3.07
CA ILE A 150 13.06 0.80 3.73
C ILE A 150 13.55 1.91 2.80
N VAL A 151 14.71 1.73 2.14
CA VAL A 151 15.27 2.78 1.27
C VAL A 151 14.32 3.10 0.12
N LYS A 152 13.85 2.07 -0.58
CA LYS A 152 12.90 2.22 -1.69
C LYS A 152 11.59 2.84 -1.21
N ASP A 153 11.07 2.44 -0.05
CA ASP A 153 9.78 2.91 0.45
C ASP A 153 9.84 4.35 0.98
N VAL A 154 10.96 4.75 1.58
CA VAL A 154 11.21 6.16 1.93
C VAL A 154 11.24 7.03 0.67
N LEU A 155 11.93 6.58 -0.39
CA LEU A 155 11.91 7.27 -1.69
C LEU A 155 10.51 7.30 -2.30
N SER A 156 9.75 6.21 -2.18
CA SER A 156 8.36 6.11 -2.67
C SER A 156 7.43 7.12 -2.00
N ILE A 157 7.47 7.25 -0.66
CA ILE A 157 6.66 8.24 0.07
C ILE A 157 7.04 9.66 -0.35
N THR A 158 8.35 9.93 -0.45
CA THR A 158 8.85 11.26 -0.84
C THR A 158 8.43 11.60 -2.26
N ALA A 159 8.65 10.70 -3.22
CA ALA A 159 8.28 10.91 -4.62
C ALA A 159 6.76 11.01 -4.84
N ALA A 160 5.95 10.33 -4.03
CA ALA A 160 4.50 10.41 -4.11
C ALA A 160 3.93 11.74 -3.62
N TYR A 161 4.67 12.45 -2.76
CA TYR A 161 4.26 13.75 -2.26
C TYR A 161 4.55 14.88 -3.27
N TYR A 162 5.68 14.82 -4.02
CA TYR A 162 6.08 15.82 -5.02
C TYR A 162 5.45 15.55 -6.39
#